data_55a645aa43f52860f7b8545da1d609cb
#
_entry.id   55a645aa43f52860f7b8545da1d609cb
#
_cell.length_a   1.000
_cell.length_b   1.000
_cell.length_c   1.000
_cell.angle_alpha   90.00
_cell.angle_beta   90.00
_cell.angle_gamma   90.00
#
_symmetry.space_group_name_H-M   'P 1'
#
loop_
_entity.id
_entity.type
_entity.pdbx_description
1 polymer ?
#
loop_
_entity_poly.entity_id
_entity_poly.type
_entity_poly.pdbx_seq_one_letter_code
_entity_poly.pdbx_strand_id
1 'polypeptide(L)'
;MLIAGKSKDEIASLKKSLSTQFAMKDLGDANHFLGMHIKRDRQRGILELSQERYVHKVLECFNMQGGNTLSTPMQPCLKLSKDDCPKSDAEKAEMAKVPYSSTVGSLMYDIAFAVGVVSRYMANLGKKHWDAVKHLLRYLKGTTSKCLCFGNSEASIVGYTDADYAGCLNTRKSTFGYVFIFAGAVVSWRSVLQTCTSSSTIESKYIVASSASKETVWLARLMGDLGIYQIPMLHCDSQSAITLAKNPVFHSKMKHIEV
;
A
#
# COMPACT_ATOMS: atom_id res chain seq x y z
N MET A 1 -1.16 -1.28 23.07
CA MET A 1 -0.55 -2.59 22.70
C MET A 1 -1.63 -3.54 22.25
N LEU A 2 -1.40 -4.37 21.23
CA LEU A 2 -2.28 -5.44 20.80
C LEU A 2 -1.63 -6.78 21.16
N ILE A 3 -2.40 -7.69 21.78
CA ILE A 3 -1.96 -9.04 22.12
C ILE A 3 -2.84 -10.02 21.35
N ALA A 4 -2.22 -10.95 20.63
CA ALA A 4 -2.90 -12.00 19.90
C ALA A 4 -2.26 -13.35 20.22
N GLY A 5 -3.06 -14.40 20.34
CA GLY A 5 -2.61 -15.76 20.61
C GLY A 5 -3.73 -16.76 20.43
N LYS A 6 -3.37 -18.04 20.34
CA LYS A 6 -4.33 -19.16 20.22
C LYS A 6 -5.00 -19.50 21.55
N SER A 7 -4.26 -19.40 22.66
CA SER A 7 -4.72 -19.75 24.00
C SER A 7 -5.20 -18.50 24.74
N LYS A 8 -6.42 -18.54 25.25
CA LYS A 8 -6.97 -17.49 26.11
C LYS A 8 -6.26 -17.41 27.46
N ASP A 9 -5.81 -18.57 27.98
CA ASP A 9 -5.12 -18.66 29.28
C ASP A 9 -3.73 -18.04 29.22
N GLU A 10 -2.99 -18.25 28.11
CA GLU A 10 -1.70 -17.60 27.87
C GLU A 10 -1.85 -16.08 27.75
N ILE A 11 -2.87 -15.61 27.03
CA ILE A 11 -3.18 -14.18 26.93
C ILE A 11 -3.49 -13.60 28.30
N ALA A 12 -4.31 -14.28 29.11
CA ALA A 12 -4.68 -13.84 30.46
C ALA A 12 -3.44 -13.81 31.40
N SER A 13 -2.58 -14.82 31.34
CA SER A 13 -1.32 -14.89 32.08
C SER A 13 -0.40 -13.74 31.73
N LEU A 14 -0.20 -13.47 30.42
CA LEU A 14 0.60 -12.36 29.93
C LEU A 14 0.04 -11.00 30.38
N LYS A 15 -1.28 -10.80 30.26
CA LYS A 15 -1.95 -9.58 30.77
C LYS A 15 -1.71 -9.37 32.26
N LYS A 16 -1.79 -10.42 33.05
CA LYS A 16 -1.53 -10.37 34.50
C LYS A 16 -0.08 -10.00 34.78
N SER A 17 0.89 -10.64 34.12
CA SER A 17 2.31 -10.34 34.25
C SER A 17 2.62 -8.88 33.90
N LEU A 18 2.06 -8.37 32.80
CA LEU A 18 2.25 -6.98 32.40
C LEU A 18 1.62 -5.99 33.38
N SER A 19 0.42 -6.31 33.94
CA SER A 19 -0.26 -5.45 34.90
C SER A 19 0.44 -5.33 36.25
N THR A 20 1.30 -6.33 36.61
CA THR A 20 2.11 -6.25 37.82
C THR A 20 3.34 -5.34 37.67
N GLN A 21 3.83 -5.16 36.44
CA GLN A 21 5.03 -4.37 36.16
C GLN A 21 4.72 -2.96 35.65
N PHE A 22 3.56 -2.76 35.03
CA PHE A 22 3.18 -1.51 34.39
C PHE A 22 1.74 -1.13 34.76
N ALA A 23 1.49 0.16 34.92
CA ALA A 23 0.15 0.69 35.09
C ALA A 23 -0.63 0.56 33.74
N MET A 24 -1.37 -0.54 33.58
CA MET A 24 -2.07 -0.87 32.34
C MET A 24 -3.56 -1.04 32.58
N LYS A 25 -4.37 -0.62 31.59
CA LYS A 25 -5.81 -0.86 31.56
C LYS A 25 -6.08 -1.89 30.46
N ASP A 26 -6.74 -2.99 30.82
CA ASP A 26 -7.27 -3.93 29.82
C ASP A 26 -8.52 -3.34 29.17
N LEU A 27 -8.49 -3.18 27.85
CA LEU A 27 -9.59 -2.65 27.04
C LEU A 27 -10.49 -3.77 26.47
N GLY A 28 -10.24 -5.02 26.84
CA GLY A 28 -11.00 -6.17 26.33
C GLY A 28 -10.63 -6.57 24.91
N ASP A 29 -11.62 -7.03 24.15
CA ASP A 29 -11.44 -7.44 22.77
C ASP A 29 -11.10 -6.22 21.87
N ALA A 30 -10.10 -6.42 20.98
CA ALA A 30 -9.67 -5.37 20.07
C ALA A 30 -10.74 -5.14 18.99
N ASN A 31 -11.50 -4.05 19.12
CA ASN A 31 -12.49 -3.60 18.13
C ASN A 31 -11.97 -2.45 17.26
N HIS A 32 -10.95 -1.72 17.74
CA HIS A 32 -10.31 -0.62 17.03
C HIS A 32 -8.80 -0.66 17.28
N PHE A 33 -8.02 -0.54 16.20
CA PHE A 33 -6.56 -0.48 16.29
C PHE A 33 -6.00 0.33 15.12
N LEU A 34 -5.15 1.31 15.39
CA LEU A 34 -4.50 2.18 14.40
C LEU A 34 -5.49 2.79 13.37
N GLY A 35 -6.65 3.26 13.85
CA GLY A 35 -7.67 3.86 12.99
C GLY A 35 -8.53 2.85 12.21
N MET A 36 -8.23 1.56 12.32
CA MET A 36 -9.03 0.48 11.72
C MET A 36 -10.08 -0.04 12.69
N HIS A 37 -11.29 -0.26 12.20
CA HIS A 37 -12.32 -1.01 12.91
C HIS A 37 -12.15 -2.50 12.61
N ILE A 38 -12.10 -3.32 13.66
CA ILE A 38 -11.93 -4.77 13.62
C ILE A 38 -13.25 -5.44 13.95
N LYS A 39 -13.81 -6.16 13.01
CA LYS A 39 -15.01 -6.98 13.22
C LYS A 39 -14.67 -8.45 13.01
N ARG A 40 -15.05 -9.29 13.97
CA ARG A 40 -14.77 -10.73 13.96
C ARG A 40 -16.04 -11.54 14.05
N ASP A 41 -16.16 -12.50 13.14
CA ASP A 41 -17.11 -13.61 13.24
C ASP A 41 -16.32 -14.90 13.48
N ARG A 42 -16.24 -15.29 14.75
CA ARG A 42 -15.48 -16.50 15.15
C ARG A 42 -16.15 -17.79 14.69
N GLN A 43 -17.47 -17.80 14.50
CA GLN A 43 -18.20 -18.98 14.04
C GLN A 43 -17.90 -19.24 12.56
N ARG A 44 -17.84 -18.19 11.76
CA ARG A 44 -17.53 -18.27 10.32
C ARG A 44 -16.03 -18.19 10.03
N GLY A 45 -15.18 -17.92 11.03
CA GLY A 45 -13.75 -17.71 10.84
C GLY A 45 -13.38 -16.45 10.06
N ILE A 46 -14.27 -15.43 10.06
CA ILE A 46 -14.09 -14.20 9.27
C ILE A 46 -13.56 -13.09 10.14
N LEU A 47 -12.59 -12.34 9.61
CA LEU A 47 -12.06 -11.09 10.17
C LEU A 47 -12.19 -9.97 9.12
N GLU A 48 -12.91 -8.89 9.47
CA GLU A 48 -13.04 -7.70 8.64
C GLU A 48 -12.26 -6.53 9.26
N LEU A 49 -11.46 -5.86 8.45
CA LEU A 49 -10.75 -4.62 8.80
C LEU A 49 -11.28 -3.47 7.94
N SER A 50 -11.90 -2.47 8.56
CA SER A 50 -12.49 -1.33 7.89
C SER A 50 -11.89 -0.01 8.37
N GLN A 51 -11.72 0.95 7.46
CA GLN A 51 -11.29 2.32 7.76
C GLN A 51 -12.40 3.35 7.48
N GLU A 52 -13.65 2.93 7.37
CA GLU A 52 -14.79 3.76 7.03
C GLU A 52 -14.84 5.08 7.81
N ARG A 53 -14.70 5.02 9.15
CA ARG A 53 -14.70 6.22 10.01
C ARG A 53 -13.57 7.17 9.68
N TYR A 54 -12.39 6.64 9.37
CA TYR A 54 -11.26 7.47 9.00
C TYR A 54 -11.48 8.16 7.66
N VAL A 55 -12.00 7.43 6.66
CA VAL A 55 -12.33 8.00 5.34
C VAL A 55 -13.36 9.12 5.49
N HIS A 56 -14.43 8.92 6.26
CA HIS A 56 -15.42 9.97 6.50
C HIS A 56 -14.76 11.21 7.11
N LYS A 57 -13.92 11.05 8.14
CA LYS A 57 -13.19 12.18 8.74
C LYS A 57 -12.31 12.92 7.74
N VAL A 58 -11.61 12.22 6.86
CA VAL A 58 -10.79 12.83 5.78
C VAL A 58 -11.68 13.62 4.83
N LEU A 59 -12.78 13.03 4.37
CA LEU A 59 -13.72 13.71 3.46
C LEU A 59 -14.36 14.96 4.10
N GLU A 60 -14.68 14.93 5.38
CA GLU A 60 -15.14 16.10 6.14
C GLU A 60 -14.08 17.20 6.22
N CYS A 61 -12.86 16.83 6.58
CA CYS A 61 -11.75 17.77 6.74
C CYS A 61 -11.46 18.58 5.47
N PHE A 62 -11.68 17.96 4.29
CA PHE A 62 -11.44 18.60 3.00
C PHE A 62 -12.71 19.02 2.25
N ASN A 63 -13.87 19.04 2.92
CA ASN A 63 -15.18 19.42 2.35
C ASN A 63 -15.54 18.61 1.09
N MET A 64 -15.24 17.31 1.07
CA MET A 64 -15.44 16.42 -0.07
C MET A 64 -16.61 15.44 0.13
N GLN A 65 -17.51 15.70 1.07
CA GLN A 65 -18.70 14.90 1.33
C GLN A 65 -19.74 15.00 0.21
N GLY A 66 -19.83 16.16 -0.46
CA GLY A 66 -20.69 16.40 -1.61
C GLY A 66 -20.11 15.85 -2.92
N GLY A 67 -20.89 15.89 -4.00
CA GLY A 67 -20.48 15.54 -5.36
C GLY A 67 -20.52 14.05 -5.69
N ASN A 68 -20.25 13.73 -6.95
CA ASN A 68 -20.32 12.37 -7.50
C ASN A 68 -19.11 11.52 -7.09
N THR A 69 -19.35 10.24 -6.84
CA THR A 69 -18.31 9.23 -6.62
C THR A 69 -17.66 8.80 -7.93
N LEU A 70 -16.46 8.26 -7.85
CA LEU A 70 -15.70 7.73 -8.99
C LEU A 70 -15.33 6.26 -8.72
N SER A 71 -15.21 5.48 -9.81
CA SER A 71 -14.93 4.06 -9.75
C SER A 71 -13.43 3.72 -9.77
N THR A 72 -12.57 4.67 -10.16
CA THR A 72 -11.13 4.49 -10.27
C THR A 72 -10.38 5.54 -9.46
N PRO A 73 -9.25 5.20 -8.80
CA PRO A 73 -8.48 6.16 -7.99
C PRO A 73 -7.77 7.22 -8.85
N MET A 74 -7.51 6.93 -10.12
CA MET A 74 -6.95 7.89 -11.08
C MET A 74 -7.69 7.81 -12.41
N GLN A 75 -7.69 8.92 -13.13
CA GLN A 75 -8.22 8.95 -14.50
C GLN A 75 -7.33 8.08 -15.40
N PRO A 76 -7.93 7.27 -16.29
CA PRO A 76 -7.18 6.56 -17.31
C PRO A 76 -6.32 7.54 -18.12
N CYS A 77 -5.08 7.14 -18.41
CA CYS A 77 -4.13 7.93 -19.19
C CYS A 77 -3.73 9.29 -18.59
N LEU A 78 -4.07 9.59 -17.32
CA LEU A 78 -3.61 10.81 -16.67
C LEU A 78 -2.08 10.77 -16.50
N LYS A 79 -1.41 11.66 -17.19
CA LYS A 79 0.04 11.87 -17.06
C LYS A 79 0.27 13.21 -16.40
N LEU A 80 0.83 13.19 -15.20
CA LEU A 80 1.26 14.38 -14.48
C LEU A 80 2.75 14.62 -14.74
N SER A 81 3.11 15.90 -14.93
CA SER A 81 4.48 16.30 -15.21
C SER A 81 4.86 17.60 -14.47
N LYS A 82 6.14 17.93 -14.47
CA LYS A 82 6.62 19.23 -13.98
C LYS A 82 6.11 20.40 -14.84
N ASP A 83 5.69 20.17 -16.07
CA ASP A 83 5.12 21.20 -16.95
C ASP A 83 3.75 21.68 -16.48
N ASP A 84 3.06 20.85 -15.66
CA ASP A 84 1.78 21.17 -15.03
C ASP A 84 1.95 22.02 -13.75
N CYS A 85 3.21 22.34 -13.34
CA CYS A 85 3.50 23.21 -12.21
C CYS A 85 3.23 24.69 -12.55
N PRO A 86 2.90 25.54 -11.56
CA PRO A 86 2.65 26.96 -11.78
C PRO A 86 3.88 27.66 -12.34
N LYS A 87 3.66 28.47 -13.38
CA LYS A 87 4.70 29.22 -14.09
C LYS A 87 4.76 30.70 -13.70
N SER A 88 3.63 31.25 -13.25
CA SER A 88 3.54 32.64 -12.79
C SER A 88 3.46 32.74 -11.27
N ASP A 89 3.85 33.89 -10.71
CA ASP A 89 3.75 34.12 -9.27
C ASP A 89 2.30 34.21 -8.79
N ALA A 90 1.40 34.64 -9.65
CA ALA A 90 -0.05 34.63 -9.38
C ALA A 90 -0.58 33.19 -9.19
N GLU A 91 -0.22 32.29 -10.11
CA GLU A 91 -0.58 30.86 -9.97
C GLU A 91 0.02 30.22 -8.73
N LYS A 92 1.28 30.52 -8.38
CA LYS A 92 1.91 30.04 -7.15
C LYS A 92 1.17 30.52 -5.89
N ALA A 93 0.78 31.81 -5.87
CA ALA A 93 0.03 32.40 -4.76
C ALA A 93 -1.37 31.77 -4.60
N GLU A 94 -2.03 31.42 -5.72
CA GLU A 94 -3.29 30.70 -5.70
C GLU A 94 -3.11 29.27 -5.14
N MET A 95 -2.12 28.56 -5.65
CA MET A 95 -1.86 27.18 -5.25
C MET A 95 -1.31 27.05 -3.83
N ALA A 96 -0.65 28.06 -3.28
CA ALA A 96 -0.20 28.08 -1.89
C ALA A 96 -1.34 28.01 -0.86
N LYS A 97 -2.57 28.38 -1.25
CA LYS A 97 -3.77 28.30 -0.40
C LYS A 97 -4.35 26.90 -0.34
N VAL A 98 -3.93 26.00 -1.23
CA VAL A 98 -4.46 24.63 -1.33
C VAL A 98 -3.79 23.74 -0.30
N PRO A 99 -4.56 22.99 0.55
CA PRO A 99 -4.00 22.13 1.58
C PRO A 99 -3.49 20.79 0.99
N TYR A 100 -2.66 20.86 -0.07
CA TYR A 100 -2.25 19.69 -0.84
C TYR A 100 -1.47 18.66 -0.02
N SER A 101 -0.41 19.11 0.66
CA SER A 101 0.45 18.21 1.44
C SER A 101 -0.30 17.54 2.58
N SER A 102 -1.19 18.30 3.25
CA SER A 102 -2.07 17.77 4.29
C SER A 102 -3.06 16.74 3.74
N THR A 103 -3.64 17.01 2.57
CA THR A 103 -4.57 16.09 1.91
C THR A 103 -3.86 14.81 1.49
N VAL A 104 -2.72 14.92 0.78
CA VAL A 104 -1.94 13.76 0.34
C VAL A 104 -1.45 12.93 1.54
N GLY A 105 -1.00 13.58 2.61
CA GLY A 105 -0.58 12.91 3.85
C GLY A 105 -1.71 12.20 4.61
N SER A 106 -2.98 12.56 4.34
CA SER A 106 -4.16 11.90 4.92
C SER A 106 -4.68 10.76 4.05
N LEU A 107 -4.17 10.59 2.83
CA LEU A 107 -4.61 9.53 1.93
C LEU A 107 -4.09 8.16 2.39
N MET A 108 -4.88 7.15 2.11
CA MET A 108 -4.67 5.80 2.61
C MET A 108 -3.69 5.01 1.73
N TYR A 109 -3.07 4.02 2.34
CA TYR A 109 -2.08 3.17 1.66
C TYR A 109 -2.67 2.19 0.63
N ASP A 110 -3.98 1.90 0.69
CA ASP A 110 -4.67 1.00 -0.26
C ASP A 110 -4.69 1.54 -1.70
N ILE A 111 -4.51 2.85 -1.87
CA ILE A 111 -4.35 3.52 -3.17
C ILE A 111 -2.90 3.97 -3.40
N ALA A 112 -1.93 3.17 -2.94
CA ALA A 112 -0.50 3.51 -2.90
C ALA A 112 0.06 4.04 -4.22
N PHE A 113 -0.33 3.46 -5.36
CA PHE A 113 0.09 3.95 -6.68
C PHE A 113 -0.33 5.40 -6.91
N ALA A 114 -1.62 5.68 -6.75
CA ALA A 114 -2.17 7.00 -7.01
C ALA A 114 -1.61 8.06 -6.06
N VAL A 115 -1.50 7.73 -4.76
CA VAL A 115 -0.86 8.58 -3.75
C VAL A 115 0.61 8.80 -4.10
N GLY A 116 1.34 7.74 -4.49
CA GLY A 116 2.74 7.82 -4.92
C GLY A 116 2.93 8.74 -6.13
N VAL A 117 1.99 8.79 -7.07
CA VAL A 117 2.06 9.69 -8.23
C VAL A 117 1.85 11.13 -7.82
N VAL A 118 0.81 11.46 -7.04
CA VAL A 118 0.52 12.86 -6.64
C VAL A 118 1.54 13.39 -5.65
N SER A 119 2.10 12.56 -4.77
CA SER A 119 3.10 12.97 -3.78
C SER A 119 4.39 13.51 -4.39
N ARG A 120 4.70 13.16 -5.64
CA ARG A 120 5.88 13.67 -6.38
C ARG A 120 5.85 15.20 -6.59
N TYR A 121 4.69 15.83 -6.44
CA TYR A 121 4.47 17.26 -6.73
C TYR A 121 4.17 18.09 -5.48
N MET A 122 4.42 17.56 -4.27
CA MET A 122 4.15 18.28 -3.01
C MET A 122 4.91 19.59 -2.86
N ALA A 123 6.13 19.68 -3.43
CA ALA A 123 6.96 20.87 -3.33
C ALA A 123 6.53 22.00 -4.29
N ASN A 124 5.90 21.67 -5.43
CA ASN A 124 5.48 22.64 -6.43
C ASN A 124 4.26 22.11 -7.17
N LEU A 125 3.09 22.29 -6.59
CA LEU A 125 1.83 21.79 -7.12
C LEU A 125 1.17 22.76 -8.07
N GLY A 126 0.60 22.26 -9.16
CA GLY A 126 -0.27 23.02 -10.05
C GLY A 126 -1.72 22.55 -9.97
N LYS A 127 -2.62 23.25 -10.67
CA LYS A 127 -4.07 22.97 -10.67
C LYS A 127 -4.40 21.53 -11.07
N LYS A 128 -3.70 21.00 -12.08
CA LYS A 128 -3.92 19.62 -12.56
C LYS A 128 -3.54 18.57 -11.50
N HIS A 129 -2.49 18.84 -10.71
CA HIS A 129 -2.11 17.97 -9.57
C HIS A 129 -3.20 17.97 -8.50
N TRP A 130 -3.77 19.15 -8.20
CA TRP A 130 -4.88 19.27 -7.25
C TRP A 130 -6.16 18.59 -7.75
N ASP A 131 -6.46 18.68 -9.04
CA ASP A 131 -7.61 17.99 -9.62
C ASP A 131 -7.46 16.47 -9.52
N ALA A 132 -6.23 15.94 -9.65
CA ALA A 132 -5.96 14.53 -9.42
C ALA A 132 -6.21 14.11 -7.95
N VAL A 133 -5.84 14.95 -6.98
CA VAL A 133 -6.12 14.68 -5.55
C VAL A 133 -7.63 14.72 -5.27
N LYS A 134 -8.37 15.68 -5.84
CA LYS A 134 -9.83 15.70 -5.73
C LYS A 134 -10.48 14.46 -6.34
N HIS A 135 -9.92 13.95 -7.43
CA HIS A 135 -10.37 12.69 -8.05
C HIS A 135 -10.19 11.51 -7.05
N LEU A 136 -9.02 11.43 -6.40
CA LEU A 136 -8.77 10.43 -5.35
C LEU A 136 -9.77 10.50 -4.21
N LEU A 137 -10.07 11.69 -3.71
CA LEU A 137 -11.06 11.87 -2.63
C LEU A 137 -12.48 11.42 -3.04
N ARG A 138 -12.87 11.66 -4.31
CA ARG A 138 -14.14 11.16 -4.86
C ARG A 138 -14.18 9.63 -4.99
N TYR A 139 -13.05 9.02 -5.34
CA TYR A 139 -12.91 7.56 -5.33
C TYR A 139 -13.06 7.01 -3.91
N LEU A 140 -12.34 7.57 -2.93
CA LEU A 140 -12.46 7.17 -1.52
C LEU A 140 -13.89 7.28 -1.02
N LYS A 141 -14.61 8.33 -1.41
CA LYS A 141 -16.05 8.47 -1.08
C LYS A 141 -16.87 7.30 -1.62
N GLY A 142 -16.56 6.81 -2.82
CA GLY A 142 -17.26 5.67 -3.43
C GLY A 142 -16.89 4.32 -2.84
N THR A 143 -15.80 4.25 -2.05
CA THR A 143 -15.25 3.01 -1.50
C THR A 143 -15.25 2.96 0.03
N THR A 144 -15.93 3.89 0.70
CA THR A 144 -15.96 3.99 2.18
C THR A 144 -16.36 2.70 2.89
N SER A 145 -17.31 1.95 2.32
CA SER A 145 -17.82 0.69 2.87
C SER A 145 -16.93 -0.52 2.55
N LYS A 146 -15.86 -0.36 1.77
CA LYS A 146 -14.94 -1.47 1.47
C LYS A 146 -14.09 -1.81 2.68
N CYS A 147 -13.84 -3.11 2.89
CA CYS A 147 -13.01 -3.62 3.96
C CYS A 147 -12.12 -4.75 3.47
N LEU A 148 -11.04 -5.01 4.20
CA LEU A 148 -10.27 -6.24 4.02
C LEU A 148 -11.00 -7.36 4.77
N CYS A 149 -11.30 -8.45 4.07
CA CYS A 149 -12.06 -9.58 4.61
C CYS A 149 -11.21 -10.86 4.53
N PHE A 150 -10.73 -11.31 5.68
CA PHE A 150 -9.91 -12.52 5.83
C PHE A 150 -10.79 -13.71 6.24
N GLY A 151 -10.38 -14.91 5.83
CA GLY A 151 -11.06 -16.17 6.18
C GLY A 151 -11.91 -16.75 5.06
N ASN A 152 -11.98 -16.09 3.90
CA ASN A 152 -12.78 -16.56 2.76
C ASN A 152 -12.03 -17.50 1.81
N SER A 153 -10.77 -17.77 2.07
CA SER A 153 -9.94 -18.65 1.26
C SER A 153 -8.90 -19.39 2.11
N GLU A 154 -8.18 -20.31 1.49
CA GLU A 154 -7.09 -21.04 2.10
C GLU A 154 -6.04 -20.11 2.71
N ALA A 155 -5.52 -20.49 3.88
CA ALA A 155 -4.50 -19.71 4.60
C ALA A 155 -3.10 -19.91 3.99
N SER A 156 -2.95 -19.51 2.73
CA SER A 156 -1.69 -19.51 2.00
C SER A 156 -1.31 -18.11 1.58
N ILE A 157 0.00 -17.79 1.59
CA ILE A 157 0.51 -16.50 1.11
C ILE A 157 0.83 -16.60 -0.37
N VAL A 158 0.20 -15.74 -1.15
CA VAL A 158 0.45 -15.60 -2.59
C VAL A 158 0.81 -14.17 -2.90
N GLY A 159 1.95 -13.95 -3.56
CA GLY A 159 2.43 -12.63 -3.99
C GLY A 159 2.33 -12.46 -5.50
N TYR A 160 2.08 -11.22 -5.93
CA TYR A 160 2.08 -10.81 -7.33
C TYR A 160 2.96 -9.59 -7.49
N THR A 161 3.73 -9.55 -8.59
CA THR A 161 4.62 -8.42 -8.91
C THR A 161 4.36 -7.90 -10.30
N ASP A 162 4.43 -6.57 -10.44
CA ASP A 162 4.39 -5.90 -11.73
C ASP A 162 5.24 -4.62 -11.72
N ALA A 163 5.71 -4.19 -12.89
CA ALA A 163 6.39 -2.93 -13.08
C ALA A 163 6.09 -2.36 -14.47
N ASP A 164 5.79 -1.06 -14.51
CA ASP A 164 5.77 -0.34 -15.78
C ASP A 164 7.19 -0.17 -16.36
N TYR A 165 7.28 0.31 -17.59
CA TYR A 165 8.55 0.68 -18.18
C TYR A 165 8.59 2.18 -18.45
N ALA A 166 9.53 2.86 -17.78
CA ALA A 166 9.80 4.29 -17.97
C ALA A 166 8.56 5.20 -17.82
N GLY A 167 7.58 4.81 -16.96
CA GLY A 167 6.27 5.49 -16.84
C GLY A 167 6.35 6.91 -16.26
N CYS A 168 7.41 7.25 -15.52
CA CYS A 168 7.59 8.59 -15.00
C CYS A 168 8.11 9.55 -16.09
N LEU A 169 7.30 10.51 -16.53
CA LEU A 169 7.67 11.48 -17.58
C LEU A 169 8.91 12.31 -17.22
N ASN A 170 9.06 12.68 -15.96
CA ASN A 170 10.12 13.57 -15.51
C ASN A 170 11.49 12.91 -15.37
N THR A 171 11.51 11.62 -14.98
CA THR A 171 12.75 10.92 -14.63
C THR A 171 12.98 9.67 -15.47
N ARG A 172 12.00 9.26 -16.28
CA ARG A 172 12.00 8.03 -17.07
C ARG A 172 12.22 6.75 -16.25
N LYS A 173 12.01 6.85 -14.91
CA LYS A 173 12.03 5.70 -14.02
C LYS A 173 10.71 4.94 -14.10
N SER A 174 10.80 3.64 -13.90
CA SER A 174 9.68 2.72 -13.81
C SER A 174 9.03 2.80 -12.42
N THR A 175 7.71 2.67 -12.35
CA THR A 175 7.01 2.42 -11.09
C THR A 175 6.84 0.91 -10.96
N PHE A 176 7.17 0.37 -9.79
CA PHE A 176 6.95 -1.03 -9.51
C PHE A 176 5.97 -1.23 -8.37
N GLY A 177 5.32 -2.37 -8.35
CA GLY A 177 4.42 -2.78 -7.30
C GLY A 177 4.45 -4.27 -7.02
N TYR A 178 4.16 -4.62 -5.77
CA TYR A 178 3.83 -5.97 -5.39
C TYR A 178 2.65 -5.97 -4.42
N VAL A 179 1.94 -7.08 -4.38
CA VAL A 179 0.86 -7.34 -3.44
C VAL A 179 0.95 -8.77 -2.94
N PHE A 180 0.80 -8.97 -1.63
CA PHE A 180 0.70 -10.29 -1.00
C PHE A 180 -0.69 -10.46 -0.40
N ILE A 181 -1.31 -11.60 -0.71
CA ILE A 181 -2.64 -11.99 -0.26
C ILE A 181 -2.49 -13.17 0.70
N PHE A 182 -3.25 -13.14 1.79
CA PHE A 182 -3.38 -14.22 2.76
C PHE A 182 -4.84 -14.37 3.15
N ALA A 183 -5.35 -15.61 3.16
CA ALA A 183 -6.72 -15.92 3.54
C ALA A 183 -7.80 -15.05 2.85
N GLY A 184 -7.57 -14.68 1.59
CA GLY A 184 -8.51 -13.90 0.77
C GLY A 184 -8.37 -12.39 0.82
N ALA A 185 -7.50 -11.83 1.66
CA ALA A 185 -7.27 -10.39 1.72
C ALA A 185 -5.78 -10.02 1.64
N VAL A 186 -5.52 -8.77 1.28
CA VAL A 186 -4.16 -8.22 1.16
C VAL A 186 -3.55 -8.01 2.55
N VAL A 187 -2.31 -8.52 2.74
CA VAL A 187 -1.54 -8.37 3.98
C VAL A 187 -0.31 -7.48 3.84
N SER A 188 0.27 -7.42 2.64
CA SER A 188 1.37 -6.51 2.34
C SER A 188 1.26 -6.04 0.89
N TRP A 189 1.58 -4.77 0.65
CA TRP A 189 1.63 -4.20 -0.70
C TRP A 189 2.56 -3.00 -0.76
N ARG A 190 3.08 -2.75 -1.94
CA ARG A 190 3.93 -1.60 -2.21
C ARG A 190 3.71 -1.10 -3.63
N SER A 191 3.75 0.22 -3.81
CA SER A 191 3.87 0.84 -5.11
C SER A 191 4.79 2.05 -5.01
N VAL A 192 5.93 2.00 -5.70
CA VAL A 192 6.97 3.03 -5.60
C VAL A 192 7.77 3.16 -6.89
N LEU A 193 8.31 4.35 -7.12
CA LEU A 193 9.22 4.60 -8.23
C LEU A 193 10.57 3.90 -7.97
N GLN A 194 11.12 3.22 -8.99
CA GLN A 194 12.45 2.58 -8.90
C GLN A 194 13.55 3.62 -8.60
N THR A 195 14.57 3.19 -7.89
CA THR A 195 15.72 4.06 -7.56
C THR A 195 16.58 4.37 -8.77
N CYS A 196 16.68 3.43 -9.71
CA CYS A 196 17.41 3.56 -10.98
C CYS A 196 16.45 3.55 -12.18
N THR A 197 16.94 3.96 -13.34
CA THR A 197 16.26 3.78 -14.62
C THR A 197 16.57 2.39 -15.15
N SER A 198 15.55 1.70 -15.65
CA SER A 198 15.71 0.38 -16.29
C SER A 198 15.98 0.56 -17.78
N SER A 199 16.86 -0.25 -18.34
CA SER A 199 17.18 -0.25 -19.77
C SER A 199 16.18 -1.05 -20.61
N SER A 200 15.38 -1.89 -19.96
CA SER A 200 14.36 -2.73 -20.61
C SER A 200 13.18 -3.05 -19.67
N THR A 201 12.08 -3.53 -20.25
CA THR A 201 10.94 -4.05 -19.49
C THR A 201 11.32 -5.27 -18.65
N ILE A 202 12.23 -6.11 -19.12
CA ILE A 202 12.72 -7.29 -18.40
C ILE A 202 13.46 -6.86 -17.14
N GLU A 203 14.31 -5.86 -17.25
CA GLU A 203 15.07 -5.32 -16.13
C GLU A 203 14.16 -4.68 -15.09
N SER A 204 13.16 -3.87 -15.50
CA SER A 204 12.22 -3.29 -14.56
C SER A 204 11.45 -4.36 -13.78
N LYS A 205 11.05 -5.46 -14.44
CA LYS A 205 10.35 -6.57 -13.79
C LYS A 205 11.27 -7.43 -12.91
N TYR A 206 12.56 -7.56 -13.27
CA TYR A 206 13.55 -8.22 -12.42
C TYR A 206 13.77 -7.44 -11.11
N ILE A 207 13.89 -6.12 -11.17
CA ILE A 207 14.05 -5.25 -9.99
C ILE A 207 12.89 -5.42 -9.01
N VAL A 208 11.65 -5.45 -9.50
CA VAL A 208 10.51 -5.66 -8.60
C VAL A 208 10.49 -7.07 -8.03
N ALA A 209 10.82 -8.09 -8.81
CA ALA A 209 10.88 -9.46 -8.32
C ALA A 209 11.91 -9.60 -7.19
N SER A 210 13.08 -8.96 -7.30
CA SER A 210 14.08 -8.90 -6.23
C SER A 210 13.54 -8.21 -4.97
N SER A 211 12.86 -7.06 -5.12
CA SER A 211 12.26 -6.36 -3.98
C SER A 211 11.17 -7.18 -3.29
N ALA A 212 10.30 -7.83 -4.06
CA ALA A 212 9.24 -8.69 -3.55
C ALA A 212 9.77 -9.96 -2.90
N SER A 213 10.90 -10.51 -3.38
CA SER A 213 11.56 -11.67 -2.75
C SER A 213 12.03 -11.37 -1.33
N LYS A 214 12.51 -10.15 -1.05
CA LYS A 214 12.86 -9.72 0.32
C LYS A 214 11.63 -9.73 1.22
N GLU A 215 10.50 -9.23 0.73
CA GLU A 215 9.23 -9.25 1.45
C GLU A 215 8.72 -10.69 1.64
N THR A 216 8.87 -11.55 0.63
CA THR A 216 8.53 -12.98 0.70
C THR A 216 9.28 -13.68 1.84
N VAL A 217 10.59 -13.45 1.96
CA VAL A 217 11.42 -14.01 3.04
C VAL A 217 10.97 -13.50 4.41
N TRP A 218 10.67 -12.21 4.51
CA TRP A 218 10.17 -11.63 5.76
C TRP A 218 8.83 -12.23 6.17
N LEU A 219 7.87 -12.31 5.25
CA LEU A 219 6.56 -12.92 5.50
C LEU A 219 6.68 -14.40 5.89
N ALA A 220 7.56 -15.17 5.21
CA ALA A 220 7.79 -16.57 5.55
C ALA A 220 8.32 -16.74 6.99
N ARG A 221 9.24 -15.88 7.42
CA ARG A 221 9.77 -15.88 8.79
C ARG A 221 8.69 -15.51 9.81
N LEU A 222 7.94 -14.44 9.55
CA LEU A 222 6.83 -14.02 10.40
C LEU A 222 5.79 -15.13 10.57
N MET A 223 5.43 -15.81 9.48
CA MET A 223 4.50 -16.95 9.54
C MET A 223 5.09 -18.13 10.32
N GLY A 224 6.39 -18.40 10.17
CA GLY A 224 7.12 -19.41 10.96
C GLY A 224 7.07 -19.11 12.46
N ASP A 225 7.27 -17.86 12.86
CA ASP A 225 7.15 -17.43 14.27
C ASP A 225 5.72 -17.60 14.81
N LEU A 226 4.71 -17.53 13.95
CA LEU A 226 3.31 -17.83 14.27
C LEU A 226 2.96 -19.34 14.22
N GLY A 227 3.94 -20.22 13.94
CA GLY A 227 3.77 -21.66 13.83
C GLY A 227 3.12 -22.12 12.52
N ILE A 228 3.15 -21.29 11.48
CA ILE A 228 2.60 -21.60 10.14
C ILE A 228 3.78 -21.71 9.16
N TYR A 229 4.20 -22.92 8.87
CA TYR A 229 5.34 -23.19 8.00
C TYR A 229 4.86 -23.36 6.55
N GLN A 230 5.07 -22.33 5.75
CA GLN A 230 4.80 -22.35 4.32
C GLN A 230 5.81 -21.47 3.57
N ILE A 231 6.05 -21.82 2.32
CA ILE A 231 6.84 -21.00 1.40
C ILE A 231 5.87 -20.16 0.58
N PRO A 232 5.86 -18.82 0.74
CA PRO A 232 5.00 -17.96 -0.07
C PRO A 232 5.33 -18.10 -1.56
N MET A 233 4.29 -18.19 -2.38
CA MET A 233 4.42 -18.25 -3.85
C MET A 233 4.44 -16.83 -4.40
N LEU A 234 5.44 -16.51 -5.24
CA LEU A 234 5.55 -15.21 -5.91
C LEU A 234 5.32 -15.37 -7.42
N HIS A 235 4.31 -14.70 -7.93
CA HIS A 235 3.97 -14.67 -9.35
C HIS A 235 4.57 -13.42 -10.03
N CYS A 236 5.15 -13.64 -11.20
CA CYS A 236 5.63 -12.60 -12.11
C CYS A 236 5.12 -12.93 -13.52
N ASP A 237 4.64 -11.92 -14.24
CA ASP A 237 4.09 -12.08 -15.59
C ASP A 237 5.18 -12.11 -16.69
N SER A 238 6.46 -11.93 -16.32
CA SER A 238 7.59 -11.93 -17.26
C SER A 238 8.40 -13.22 -17.20
N GLN A 239 8.19 -14.10 -18.16
CA GLN A 239 9.00 -15.32 -18.29
C GLN A 239 10.49 -15.03 -18.43
N SER A 240 10.84 -13.95 -19.12
CA SER A 240 12.24 -13.53 -19.30
C SER A 240 12.86 -13.05 -17.98
N ALA A 241 12.13 -12.32 -17.14
CA ALA A 241 12.61 -11.93 -15.82
C ALA A 241 12.77 -13.14 -14.89
N ILE A 242 11.86 -14.12 -14.96
CA ILE A 242 11.96 -15.39 -14.23
C ILE A 242 13.21 -16.18 -14.68
N THR A 243 13.44 -16.28 -15.98
CA THR A 243 14.63 -16.98 -16.53
C THR A 243 15.92 -16.28 -16.09
N LEU A 244 15.94 -14.95 -16.09
CA LEU A 244 17.07 -14.15 -15.63
C LEU A 244 17.34 -14.39 -14.12
N ALA A 245 16.30 -14.46 -13.30
CA ALA A 245 16.44 -14.74 -11.87
C ALA A 245 16.99 -16.15 -11.58
N LYS A 246 16.60 -17.12 -12.39
CA LYS A 246 17.04 -18.54 -12.24
C LYS A 246 18.46 -18.82 -12.73
N ASN A 247 19.01 -17.99 -13.61
CA ASN A 247 20.32 -18.27 -14.24
C ASN A 247 21.40 -17.28 -13.79
N PRO A 248 22.33 -17.70 -12.90
CA PRO A 248 23.40 -16.84 -12.37
C PRO A 248 24.31 -16.23 -13.42
N VAL A 249 24.46 -16.86 -14.61
CA VAL A 249 25.32 -16.37 -15.71
C VAL A 249 24.87 -14.98 -16.16
N PHE A 250 23.58 -14.67 -16.10
CA PHE A 250 23.05 -13.37 -16.50
C PHE A 250 23.20 -12.28 -15.44
N HIS A 251 23.50 -12.63 -14.18
CA HIS A 251 23.64 -11.65 -13.10
C HIS A 251 24.82 -10.69 -13.34
N SER A 252 25.85 -11.12 -14.06
CA SER A 252 26.96 -10.24 -14.44
C SER A 252 26.55 -9.05 -15.33
N LYS A 253 25.47 -9.19 -16.10
CA LYS A 253 24.91 -8.13 -16.95
C LYS A 253 24.08 -7.11 -16.18
N MET A 254 23.74 -7.42 -14.92
CA MET A 254 22.87 -6.63 -14.04
C MET A 254 23.64 -5.96 -12.91
N LYS A 255 24.98 -5.85 -13.00
CA LYS A 255 25.85 -5.29 -11.95
C LYS A 255 25.53 -3.83 -11.57
N HIS A 256 24.84 -3.09 -12.44
CA HIS A 256 24.40 -1.72 -12.17
C HIS A 256 23.12 -1.66 -11.32
N ILE A 257 22.49 -2.80 -11.06
CA ILE A 257 21.34 -2.92 -10.16
C ILE A 257 21.87 -3.36 -8.79
N GLU A 258 21.84 -2.48 -7.80
CA GLU A 258 22.06 -2.88 -6.41
C GLU A 258 20.86 -3.73 -5.93
N VAL A 259 21.10 -5.00 -5.71
CA VAL A 259 20.10 -6.00 -5.27
C VAL A 259 20.21 -6.25 -3.78
#